data_6ab0dcdd48e3df91e3d17b675f1ba1b2
#
_entry.id   6ab0dcdd48e3df91e3d17b675f1ba1b2
#
_cell.length_a   1.000
_cell.length_b   1.000
_cell.length_c   1.000
_cell.angle_alpha   90.00
_cell.angle_beta   90.00
_cell.angle_gamma   90.00
#
_symmetry.space_group_name_H-M   'P 1'
#
loop_
_entity.id
_entity.type
_entity.pdbx_description
1 polymer ?
#
loop_
_entity_poly.entity_id
_entity_poly.type
_entity_poly.pdbx_seq_one_letter_code
_entity_poly.pdbx_strand_id
1 'polypeptide(L)'
;GTARAQKLALMLPHTRRTELTTCFEFAAAGRIPYTGRLGILSDADRQAVQDALEIAGAAHLADRDFNCISDGQRQRVLLARAICQQPNVLLLDEPTSFLDIKGKIELLTILQKLAHEQGLAVIVSLHELDMAQKIADAVVCVFPDHVSGVLTPDAAFAPDNIRALYALSDEQYTALFGQAKPQKPTFEHYVRSGQKLLRCGY
;
A
#
# COMPACT_ATOMS: atom_id res chain seq x y z
N GLY A 1 6.73 -24.67 -2.19
CA GLY A 1 7.35 -23.58 -2.81
C GLY A 1 6.62 -22.84 -3.90
N THR A 2 6.66 -23.28 -5.13
CA THR A 2 6.29 -22.53 -6.35
C THR A 2 4.83 -22.05 -6.35
N ALA A 3 3.88 -22.90 -5.95
CA ALA A 3 2.46 -22.55 -5.92
C ALA A 3 2.12 -21.40 -4.95
N ARG A 4 2.88 -21.24 -3.85
CA ARG A 4 2.73 -20.09 -2.96
C ARG A 4 3.36 -18.83 -3.57
N ALA A 5 4.51 -18.98 -4.22
CA ALA A 5 5.19 -17.89 -4.88
C ALA A 5 4.42 -17.34 -6.09
N GLN A 6 3.49 -18.09 -6.67
CA GLN A 6 2.57 -17.61 -7.71
C GLN A 6 1.36 -16.83 -7.14
N LYS A 7 1.04 -17.00 -5.85
CA LYS A 7 -0.16 -16.40 -5.24
C LYS A 7 0.12 -15.17 -4.40
N LEU A 8 1.33 -15.04 -3.87
CA LEU A 8 1.72 -14.01 -2.93
C LEU A 8 3.00 -13.32 -3.40
N ALA A 9 2.94 -12.01 -3.58
CA ALA A 9 4.11 -11.17 -3.81
C ALA A 9 4.39 -10.31 -2.58
N LEU A 10 5.68 -10.06 -2.35
CA LEU A 10 6.16 -9.23 -1.24
C LEU A 10 7.09 -8.15 -1.78
N MET A 11 6.83 -6.91 -1.40
CA MET A 11 7.69 -5.76 -1.62
C MET A 11 8.24 -5.26 -0.28
N LEU A 12 9.56 -5.37 -0.10
CA LEU A 12 10.27 -4.87 1.07
C LEU A 12 10.96 -3.52 0.76
N PRO A 13 11.11 -2.61 1.74
CA PRO A 13 11.64 -1.27 1.52
C PRO A 13 13.12 -1.27 1.13
N HIS A 14 13.85 -2.29 1.53
CA HIS A 14 15.29 -2.39 1.31
C HIS A 14 15.62 -3.53 0.36
N THR A 15 16.16 -3.18 -0.80
CA THR A 15 16.76 -4.15 -1.71
C THR A 15 18.28 -3.97 -1.70
N ARG A 16 19.01 -5.06 -1.53
CA ARG A 16 20.47 -5.04 -1.67
C ARG A 16 20.84 -4.60 -3.07
N ARG A 17 21.99 -3.92 -3.20
CA ARG A 17 22.55 -3.63 -4.51
C ARG A 17 22.72 -4.95 -5.27
N THR A 18 22.23 -4.99 -6.50
CA THR A 18 22.39 -6.12 -7.41
C THR A 18 23.63 -5.85 -8.28
N GLU A 19 24.29 -6.91 -8.73
CA GLU A 19 25.28 -6.77 -9.81
C GLU A 19 24.59 -6.20 -11.06
N LEU A 20 25.36 -5.56 -11.96
CA LEU A 20 24.92 -4.89 -13.18
C LEU A 20 23.63 -5.50 -13.76
N THR A 21 22.50 -4.90 -13.47
CA THR A 21 21.17 -5.43 -13.80
C THR A 21 20.30 -4.27 -14.26
N THR A 22 19.70 -4.39 -15.44
CA THR A 22 18.73 -3.41 -15.92
C THR A 22 17.45 -3.43 -15.07
N CYS A 23 16.67 -2.35 -15.11
CA CYS A 23 15.38 -2.30 -14.44
C CYS A 23 14.41 -3.37 -14.98
N PHE A 24 14.49 -3.68 -16.28
CA PHE A 24 13.71 -4.77 -16.87
C PHE A 24 14.10 -6.13 -16.28
N GLU A 25 15.38 -6.45 -16.23
CA GLU A 25 15.88 -7.72 -15.66
C GLU A 25 15.54 -7.84 -14.18
N PHE A 26 15.65 -6.74 -13.45
CA PHE A 26 15.26 -6.69 -12.04
C PHE A 26 13.76 -6.98 -11.85
N ALA A 27 12.89 -6.35 -12.65
CA ALA A 27 11.46 -6.62 -12.63
C ALA A 27 11.16 -8.06 -13.07
N ALA A 28 11.87 -8.56 -14.09
CA ALA A 28 11.73 -9.92 -14.62
C ALA A 28 12.00 -11.02 -13.57
N ALA A 29 12.77 -10.73 -12.51
CA ALA A 29 12.94 -11.66 -11.39
C ALA A 29 11.60 -12.04 -10.72
N GLY A 30 10.54 -11.23 -10.85
CA GLY A 30 9.18 -11.58 -10.43
C GLY A 30 8.60 -12.78 -11.21
N ARG A 31 9.13 -13.11 -12.39
CA ARG A 31 8.70 -14.26 -13.21
C ARG A 31 9.37 -15.58 -12.84
N ILE A 32 10.34 -15.59 -11.92
CA ILE A 32 11.03 -16.81 -11.46
C ILE A 32 10.06 -17.97 -11.15
N PRO A 33 8.88 -17.77 -10.51
CA PRO A 33 7.93 -18.84 -10.25
C PRO A 33 7.36 -19.52 -11.52
N TYR A 34 7.57 -18.94 -12.70
CA TYR A 34 7.02 -19.38 -13.99
C TYR A 34 8.07 -19.87 -14.97
N THR A 35 9.34 -19.49 -14.82
CA THR A 35 10.41 -19.71 -15.83
C THR A 35 11.12 -21.07 -15.72
N GLY A 36 10.69 -21.93 -14.82
CA GLY A 36 11.31 -23.25 -14.62
C GLY A 36 12.77 -23.18 -14.13
N ARG A 37 13.53 -24.27 -14.30
CA ARG A 37 14.89 -24.40 -13.73
C ARG A 37 15.94 -23.55 -14.42
N LEU A 38 15.75 -23.21 -15.68
CA LEU A 38 16.71 -22.44 -16.49
C LEU A 38 16.50 -20.92 -16.42
N GLY A 39 15.41 -20.45 -15.84
CA GLY A 39 15.12 -19.03 -15.72
C GLY A 39 14.87 -18.32 -17.06
N ILE A 40 14.59 -19.04 -18.14
CA ILE A 40 14.39 -18.47 -19.48
C ILE A 40 12.98 -17.87 -19.55
N LEU A 41 12.91 -16.58 -19.87
CA LEU A 41 11.64 -15.87 -20.08
C LEU A 41 11.02 -16.25 -21.42
N SER A 42 9.76 -16.66 -21.43
CA SER A 42 8.95 -16.76 -22.64
C SER A 42 8.54 -15.37 -23.13
N ASP A 43 7.95 -15.27 -24.32
CA ASP A 43 7.40 -14.00 -24.83
C ASP A 43 6.26 -13.49 -23.93
N ALA A 44 5.44 -14.39 -23.40
CA ALA A 44 4.40 -14.05 -22.45
C ALA A 44 4.98 -13.49 -21.12
N ASP A 45 6.10 -14.03 -20.63
CA ASP A 45 6.78 -13.49 -19.46
C ASP A 45 7.36 -12.11 -19.73
N ARG A 46 7.96 -11.90 -20.90
CA ARG A 46 8.47 -10.58 -21.31
C ARG A 46 7.37 -9.53 -21.37
N GLN A 47 6.22 -9.90 -21.94
CA GLN A 47 5.06 -9.03 -21.99
C GLN A 47 4.55 -8.69 -20.58
N ALA A 48 4.43 -9.70 -19.70
CA ALA A 48 4.02 -9.47 -18.32
C ALA A 48 4.96 -8.52 -17.55
N VAL A 49 6.27 -8.56 -17.82
CA VAL A 49 7.24 -7.61 -17.25
C VAL A 49 7.01 -6.20 -17.81
N GLN A 50 6.80 -6.08 -19.12
CA GLN A 50 6.54 -4.79 -19.76
C GLN A 50 5.28 -4.15 -19.22
N ASP A 51 4.18 -4.90 -19.17
CA ASP A 51 2.90 -4.44 -18.63
C ASP A 51 3.03 -3.97 -17.16
N ALA A 52 3.78 -4.73 -16.34
CA ALA A 52 4.02 -4.38 -14.96
C ALA A 52 4.86 -3.09 -14.80
N LEU A 53 5.86 -2.88 -15.66
CA LEU A 53 6.64 -1.64 -15.70
C LEU A 53 5.77 -0.45 -16.13
N GLU A 54 4.84 -0.64 -17.05
CA GLU A 54 3.88 0.39 -17.49
C GLU A 54 2.93 0.75 -16.35
N ILE A 55 2.32 -0.25 -15.71
CA ILE A 55 1.43 -0.05 -14.56
C ILE A 55 2.13 0.72 -13.43
N ALA A 56 3.38 0.36 -13.13
CA ALA A 56 4.18 1.04 -12.11
C ALA A 56 4.71 2.41 -12.54
N GLY A 57 4.52 2.83 -13.81
CA GLY A 57 5.05 4.08 -14.36
C GLY A 57 6.57 4.07 -14.48
N ALA A 58 7.19 2.90 -14.70
CA ALA A 58 8.63 2.68 -14.79
C ALA A 58 9.11 2.20 -16.16
N ALA A 59 8.24 2.11 -17.19
CA ALA A 59 8.59 1.60 -18.51
C ALA A 59 9.77 2.34 -19.15
N HIS A 60 9.85 3.65 -18.98
CA HIS A 60 10.95 4.49 -19.50
C HIS A 60 12.31 4.22 -18.84
N LEU A 61 12.36 3.40 -17.80
CA LEU A 61 13.57 3.01 -17.07
C LEU A 61 14.07 1.61 -17.47
N ALA A 62 13.33 0.86 -18.31
CA ALA A 62 13.55 -0.55 -18.56
C ALA A 62 15.03 -0.90 -18.83
N ASP A 63 15.71 -0.14 -19.69
CA ASP A 63 17.09 -0.38 -20.08
C ASP A 63 18.14 0.29 -19.17
N ARG A 64 17.70 1.02 -18.13
CA ARG A 64 18.62 1.69 -17.21
C ARG A 64 19.13 0.71 -16.15
N ASP A 65 20.37 0.94 -15.71
CA ASP A 65 20.94 0.23 -14.56
C ASP A 65 20.11 0.55 -13.31
N PHE A 66 19.60 -0.50 -12.66
CA PHE A 66 18.80 -0.41 -11.44
C PHE A 66 19.54 0.30 -10.29
N ASN A 67 20.87 0.23 -10.25
CA ASN A 67 21.66 0.91 -9.23
C ASN A 67 21.85 2.41 -9.50
N CYS A 68 21.60 2.86 -10.75
CA CYS A 68 21.82 4.23 -11.21
C CYS A 68 20.54 5.06 -11.31
N ILE A 69 19.42 4.60 -10.73
CA ILE A 69 18.15 5.33 -10.69
C ILE A 69 17.90 5.91 -9.28
N SER A 70 17.03 6.92 -9.19
CA SER A 70 16.65 7.52 -7.92
C SER A 70 15.85 6.53 -7.02
N ASP A 71 15.78 6.80 -5.71
CA ASP A 71 15.03 5.95 -4.78
C ASP A 71 13.55 5.86 -5.14
N GLY A 72 12.93 6.96 -5.57
CA GLY A 72 11.54 6.95 -6.03
C GLY A 72 11.35 6.11 -7.31
N GLN A 73 12.29 6.19 -8.26
CA GLN A 73 12.29 5.33 -9.45
C GLN A 73 12.50 3.86 -9.08
N ARG A 74 13.37 3.61 -8.09
CA ARG A 74 13.61 2.26 -7.56
C ARG A 74 12.35 1.65 -6.95
N GLN A 75 11.58 2.42 -6.17
CA GLN A 75 10.30 1.97 -5.62
C GLN A 75 9.31 1.54 -6.71
N ARG A 76 9.25 2.27 -7.83
CA ARG A 76 8.39 1.88 -8.96
C ARG A 76 8.85 0.58 -9.64
N VAL A 77 10.14 0.37 -9.78
CA VAL A 77 10.68 -0.89 -10.34
C VAL A 77 10.46 -2.07 -9.38
N LEU A 78 10.58 -1.85 -8.06
CA LEU A 78 10.22 -2.83 -7.03
C LEU A 78 8.75 -3.22 -7.09
N LEU A 79 7.87 -2.23 -7.25
CA LEU A 79 6.44 -2.47 -7.45
C LEU A 79 6.18 -3.26 -8.74
N ALA A 80 6.82 -2.89 -9.85
CA ALA A 80 6.71 -3.62 -11.12
C ALA A 80 7.12 -5.09 -10.97
N ARG A 81 8.22 -5.39 -10.27
CA ARG A 81 8.64 -6.75 -9.95
C ARG A 81 7.57 -7.53 -9.20
N ALA A 82 6.90 -6.90 -8.24
CA ALA A 82 5.84 -7.56 -7.47
C ALA A 82 4.57 -7.77 -8.30
N ILE A 83 4.20 -6.81 -9.15
CA ILE A 83 3.03 -6.90 -10.05
C ILE A 83 3.26 -7.97 -11.14
N CYS A 84 4.43 -8.02 -11.76
CA CYS A 84 4.70 -8.96 -12.86
C CYS A 84 4.67 -10.43 -12.39
N GLN A 85 4.75 -10.69 -11.10
CA GLN A 85 4.52 -12.00 -10.49
C GLN A 85 3.04 -12.43 -10.62
N GLN A 86 2.11 -11.53 -10.97
CA GLN A 86 0.67 -11.77 -11.10
C GLN A 86 0.07 -12.47 -9.86
N PRO A 87 0.28 -11.91 -8.65
CA PRO A 87 -0.16 -12.53 -7.42
C PRO A 87 -1.67 -12.35 -7.21
N ASN A 88 -2.26 -13.14 -6.29
CA ASN A 88 -3.59 -12.89 -5.75
C ASN A 88 -3.54 -11.91 -4.57
N VAL A 89 -2.41 -11.89 -3.86
CA VAL A 89 -2.17 -11.04 -2.67
C VAL A 89 -0.84 -10.33 -2.83
N LEU A 90 -0.83 -9.02 -2.65
CA LEU A 90 0.34 -8.16 -2.67
C LEU A 90 0.57 -7.58 -1.27
N LEU A 91 1.70 -7.92 -0.66
CA LEU A 91 2.15 -7.35 0.61
C LEU A 91 3.21 -6.30 0.34
N LEU A 92 3.03 -5.08 0.87
CA LEU A 92 4.00 -4.00 0.73
C LEU A 92 4.36 -3.48 2.12
N ASP A 93 5.65 -3.48 2.40
CA ASP A 93 6.17 -2.93 3.64
C ASP A 93 6.75 -1.54 3.36
N GLU A 94 6.13 -0.52 3.94
CA GLU A 94 6.49 0.90 3.81
C GLU A 94 6.79 1.36 2.36
N PRO A 95 5.91 1.11 1.37
CA PRO A 95 6.24 1.38 -0.03
C PRO A 95 6.32 2.87 -0.36
N THR A 96 5.88 3.74 0.54
CA THR A 96 5.94 5.20 0.41
C THR A 96 7.23 5.81 0.96
N SER A 97 8.07 5.02 1.64
CA SER A 97 9.36 5.48 2.12
C SER A 97 10.23 6.00 0.98
N PHE A 98 10.96 7.11 1.22
CA PHE A 98 11.83 7.78 0.24
C PHE A 98 11.12 8.45 -0.95
N LEU A 99 9.77 8.51 -0.96
CA LEU A 99 9.01 9.23 -1.96
C LEU A 99 8.66 10.64 -1.48
N ASP A 100 8.66 11.59 -2.40
CA ASP A 100 8.02 12.89 -2.19
C ASP A 100 6.49 12.74 -2.17
N ILE A 101 5.78 13.80 -1.79
CA ILE A 101 4.31 13.79 -1.68
C ILE A 101 3.66 13.33 -2.99
N LYS A 102 4.15 13.81 -4.13
CA LYS A 102 3.62 13.44 -5.45
C LYS A 102 3.81 11.94 -5.71
N GLY A 103 5.01 11.43 -5.49
CA GLY A 103 5.34 10.00 -5.66
C GLY A 103 4.51 9.09 -4.76
N LYS A 104 4.26 9.50 -3.49
CA LYS A 104 3.37 8.79 -2.56
C LYS A 104 1.95 8.69 -3.10
N ILE A 105 1.37 9.81 -3.53
CA ILE A 105 0.01 9.85 -4.08
C ILE A 105 -0.10 8.97 -5.33
N GLU A 106 0.86 9.07 -6.25
CA GLU A 106 0.86 8.27 -7.47
C GLU A 106 0.96 6.77 -7.17
N LEU A 107 1.86 6.36 -6.28
CA LEU A 107 2.01 4.95 -5.88
C LEU A 107 0.73 4.42 -5.22
N LEU A 108 0.17 5.15 -4.26
CA LEU A 108 -1.06 4.75 -3.58
C LEU A 108 -2.26 4.67 -4.53
N THR A 109 -2.33 5.58 -5.52
CA THR A 109 -3.36 5.53 -6.58
C THR A 109 -3.22 4.26 -7.43
N ILE A 110 -2.00 3.85 -7.75
CA ILE A 110 -1.76 2.58 -8.47
C ILE A 110 -2.26 1.40 -7.63
N LEU A 111 -1.94 1.36 -6.33
CA LEU A 111 -2.39 0.29 -5.44
C LEU A 111 -3.92 0.20 -5.33
N GLN A 112 -4.60 1.35 -5.22
CA GLN A 112 -6.07 1.38 -5.22
C GLN A 112 -6.65 0.84 -6.53
N LYS A 113 -6.11 1.23 -7.68
CA LYS A 113 -6.55 0.70 -8.99
C LYS A 113 -6.36 -0.81 -9.08
N LEU A 114 -5.20 -1.33 -8.65
CA LEU A 114 -4.95 -2.76 -8.62
C LEU A 114 -5.96 -3.50 -7.74
N ALA A 115 -6.30 -2.94 -6.58
CA ALA A 115 -7.27 -3.54 -5.67
C ALA A 115 -8.69 -3.50 -6.23
N HIS A 116 -9.17 -2.34 -6.69
CA HIS A 116 -10.58 -2.15 -7.03
C HIS A 116 -10.92 -2.58 -8.46
N GLU A 117 -9.98 -2.40 -9.42
CA GLU A 117 -10.25 -2.70 -10.83
C GLU A 117 -9.79 -4.11 -11.23
N GLN A 118 -8.72 -4.64 -10.59
CA GLN A 118 -8.17 -5.95 -10.92
C GLN A 118 -8.45 -7.02 -9.85
N GLY A 119 -9.10 -6.64 -8.74
CA GLY A 119 -9.45 -7.57 -7.67
C GLY A 119 -8.24 -8.12 -6.91
N LEU A 120 -7.08 -7.43 -6.95
CA LEU A 120 -5.90 -7.80 -6.22
C LEU A 120 -6.06 -7.48 -4.73
N ALA A 121 -5.88 -8.45 -3.85
CA ALA A 121 -5.84 -8.17 -2.42
C ALA A 121 -4.52 -7.46 -2.06
N VAL A 122 -4.60 -6.19 -1.67
CA VAL A 122 -3.43 -5.36 -1.33
C VAL A 122 -3.38 -5.14 0.18
N ILE A 123 -2.26 -5.49 0.80
CA ILE A 123 -1.98 -5.22 2.21
C ILE A 123 -0.73 -4.35 2.25
N VAL A 124 -0.83 -3.18 2.87
CA VAL A 124 0.25 -2.19 2.90
C VAL A 124 0.46 -1.67 4.32
N SER A 125 1.72 -1.63 4.78
CA SER A 125 2.08 -0.89 5.99
C SER A 125 2.36 0.58 5.62
N LEU A 126 1.79 1.50 6.38
CA LEU A 126 1.94 2.94 6.18
C LEU A 126 2.15 3.64 7.52
N HIS A 127 2.98 4.68 7.53
CA HIS A 127 3.17 5.57 8.66
C HIS A 127 2.36 6.86 8.56
N GLU A 128 1.93 7.24 7.35
CA GLU A 128 1.16 8.45 7.08
C GLU A 128 -0.33 8.22 7.32
N LEU A 129 -0.80 8.59 8.53
CA LEU A 129 -2.17 8.36 8.97
C LEU A 129 -3.23 8.98 8.05
N ASP A 130 -2.99 10.20 7.60
CA ASP A 130 -3.91 10.93 6.72
C ASP A 130 -4.04 10.31 5.33
N MET A 131 -2.96 9.73 4.81
CA MET A 131 -2.97 8.97 3.57
C MET A 131 -3.68 7.62 3.77
N ALA A 132 -3.32 6.88 4.83
CA ALA A 132 -3.93 5.60 5.14
C ALA A 132 -5.45 5.73 5.31
N GLN A 133 -5.93 6.76 6.03
CA GLN A 133 -7.36 7.02 6.21
C GLN A 133 -8.13 7.23 4.90
N LYS A 134 -7.47 7.87 3.90
CA LYS A 134 -8.11 8.20 2.62
C LYS A 134 -8.17 7.04 1.64
N ILE A 135 -7.24 6.09 1.75
CA ILE A 135 -7.10 5.05 0.74
C ILE A 135 -7.53 3.66 1.20
N ALA A 136 -7.58 3.41 2.51
CA ALA A 136 -7.85 2.08 3.03
C ALA A 136 -9.33 1.74 2.98
N ASP A 137 -9.67 0.54 2.51
CA ASP A 137 -11.02 -0.04 2.64
C ASP A 137 -11.21 -0.65 4.04
N ALA A 138 -10.12 -1.17 4.62
CA ALA A 138 -10.07 -1.75 5.96
C ALA A 138 -8.69 -1.53 6.59
N VAL A 139 -8.64 -1.47 7.91
CA VAL A 139 -7.43 -1.19 8.68
C VAL A 139 -7.22 -2.24 9.75
N VAL A 140 -5.97 -2.64 9.95
CA VAL A 140 -5.54 -3.45 11.10
C VAL A 140 -4.49 -2.62 11.85
N CYS A 141 -4.74 -2.35 13.12
CA CYS A 141 -3.79 -1.65 13.99
C CYS A 141 -2.89 -2.65 14.70
N VAL A 142 -1.58 -2.39 14.66
CA VAL A 142 -0.57 -3.21 15.34
C VAL A 142 -0.09 -2.46 16.57
N PHE A 143 -0.47 -2.94 17.75
CA PHE A 143 -0.04 -2.43 19.04
C PHE A 143 1.21 -3.18 19.52
N PRO A 144 1.93 -2.66 20.53
CA PRO A 144 3.13 -3.34 21.05
C PRO A 144 2.87 -4.75 21.60
N ASP A 145 1.66 -5.02 22.09
CA ASP A 145 1.27 -6.24 22.81
C ASP A 145 0.19 -7.07 22.08
N HIS A 146 -0.50 -6.48 21.10
CA HIS A 146 -1.55 -7.17 20.36
C HIS A 146 -1.77 -6.59 18.97
N VAL A 147 -2.61 -7.27 18.19
CA VAL A 147 -3.08 -6.81 16.89
C VAL A 147 -4.60 -6.68 16.97
N SER A 148 -5.14 -5.57 16.46
CA SER A 148 -6.59 -5.38 16.44
C SER A 148 -7.28 -6.38 15.49
N GLY A 149 -8.59 -6.50 15.59
CA GLY A 149 -9.40 -7.03 14.51
C GLY A 149 -9.36 -6.09 13.29
N VAL A 150 -10.05 -6.50 12.23
CA VAL A 150 -10.26 -5.65 11.04
C VAL A 150 -11.25 -4.54 11.40
N LEU A 151 -10.84 -3.30 11.19
CA LEU A 151 -11.58 -2.09 11.51
C LEU A 151 -11.96 -1.34 10.23
N THR A 152 -13.06 -0.59 10.28
CA THR A 152 -13.30 0.46 9.27
C THR A 152 -12.30 1.60 9.44
N PRO A 153 -11.98 2.37 8.38
CA PRO A 153 -11.10 3.53 8.52
C PRO A 153 -11.57 4.50 9.61
N ASP A 154 -12.86 4.81 9.70
CA ASP A 154 -13.39 5.71 10.73
C ASP A 154 -13.15 5.20 12.15
N ALA A 155 -13.30 3.90 12.39
CA ALA A 155 -13.02 3.30 13.69
C ALA A 155 -11.51 3.27 14.00
N ALA A 156 -10.68 2.93 13.01
CA ALA A 156 -9.23 2.85 13.18
C ALA A 156 -8.61 4.22 13.49
N PHE A 157 -9.09 5.27 12.82
CA PHE A 157 -8.58 6.63 12.97
C PHE A 157 -9.37 7.47 13.98
N ALA A 158 -10.27 6.86 14.77
CA ALA A 158 -10.94 7.53 15.89
C ALA A 158 -9.93 8.04 16.93
N PRO A 159 -10.18 9.20 17.57
CA PRO A 159 -9.25 9.82 18.52
C PRO A 159 -8.72 8.86 19.59
N ASP A 160 -9.61 8.07 20.18
CA ASP A 160 -9.24 7.14 21.26
C ASP A 160 -8.32 6.02 20.77
N ASN A 161 -8.58 5.51 19.57
CA ASN A 161 -7.74 4.47 18.96
C ASN A 161 -6.35 5.00 18.58
N ILE A 162 -6.27 6.22 18.03
CA ILE A 162 -5.00 6.88 17.72
C ILE A 162 -4.20 7.15 19.00
N ARG A 163 -4.84 7.64 20.08
CA ARG A 163 -4.16 7.82 21.36
C ARG A 163 -3.59 6.51 21.89
N ALA A 164 -4.38 5.44 21.84
CA ALA A 164 -3.93 4.12 22.29
C ALA A 164 -2.79 3.58 21.42
N LEU A 165 -2.89 3.70 20.09
CA LEU A 165 -1.89 3.19 19.13
C LEU A 165 -0.51 3.82 19.31
N TYR A 166 -0.46 5.12 19.60
CA TYR A 166 0.78 5.89 19.77
C TYR A 166 1.10 6.22 21.23
N ALA A 167 0.33 5.71 22.19
CA ALA A 167 0.45 6.01 23.63
C ALA A 167 0.49 7.53 23.91
N LEU A 168 -0.37 8.31 23.23
CA LEU A 168 -0.41 9.78 23.35
C LEU A 168 -1.23 10.22 24.55
N SER A 169 -0.74 11.23 25.29
CA SER A 169 -1.58 11.97 26.23
C SER A 169 -2.62 12.85 25.49
N ASP A 170 -3.66 13.29 26.20
CA ASP A 170 -4.68 14.20 25.64
C ASP A 170 -4.05 15.51 25.16
N GLU A 171 -3.04 16.02 25.85
CA GLU A 171 -2.31 17.22 25.47
C GLU A 171 -1.52 17.01 24.19
N GLN A 172 -0.81 15.88 24.06
CA GLN A 172 -0.06 15.52 22.85
C GLN A 172 -0.97 15.31 21.65
N TYR A 173 -2.08 14.62 21.85
CA TYR A 173 -3.07 14.43 20.79
C TYR A 173 -3.63 15.78 20.32
N THR A 174 -4.05 16.64 21.25
CA THR A 174 -4.59 17.97 20.94
C THR A 174 -3.58 18.87 20.23
N ALA A 175 -2.31 18.80 20.61
CA ALA A 175 -1.23 19.56 19.97
C ALA A 175 -0.99 19.12 18.50
N LEU A 176 -1.11 17.82 18.20
CA LEU A 176 -0.86 17.27 16.86
C LEU A 176 -2.09 17.34 15.93
N PHE A 177 -3.27 17.05 16.46
CA PHE A 177 -4.49 16.89 15.66
C PHE A 177 -5.53 17.99 15.91
N GLY A 178 -5.27 18.90 16.84
CA GLY A 178 -6.22 19.91 17.29
C GLY A 178 -7.35 19.33 18.15
N GLN A 179 -8.27 20.19 18.64
CA GLN A 179 -9.47 19.70 19.30
C GLN A 179 -10.29 18.90 18.28
N ALA A 180 -10.65 17.67 18.64
CA ALA A 180 -11.58 16.88 17.85
C ALA A 180 -12.84 17.72 17.63
N LYS A 181 -13.06 18.19 16.40
CA LYS A 181 -14.37 18.82 16.09
C LYS A 181 -15.42 17.75 16.35
N PRO A 182 -16.43 18.02 17.17
CA PRO A 182 -17.51 17.05 17.38
C PRO A 182 -18.05 16.69 15.98
N GLN A 183 -17.97 15.41 15.63
CA GLN A 183 -18.55 14.93 14.38
C GLN A 183 -20.04 15.27 14.47
N LYS A 184 -20.51 16.10 13.55
CA LYS A 184 -21.97 16.32 13.42
C LYS A 184 -22.56 14.94 13.12
N PRO A 185 -23.51 14.47 13.96
CA PRO A 185 -24.11 13.17 13.73
C PRO A 185 -24.70 13.16 12.31
N THR A 186 -24.27 12.22 11.49
CA THR A 186 -24.82 12.03 10.16
C THR A 186 -26.26 11.52 10.26
N PHE A 187 -27.08 11.83 9.27
CA PHE A 187 -28.50 11.44 9.21
C PHE A 187 -28.73 9.94 9.49
N GLU A 188 -27.79 9.08 9.11
CA GLU A 188 -27.86 7.64 9.37
C GLU A 188 -27.79 7.26 10.87
N HIS A 189 -27.14 8.06 11.69
CA HIS A 189 -27.06 7.85 13.14
C HIS A 189 -28.43 8.04 13.80
N TYR A 190 -29.25 8.93 13.29
CA TYR A 190 -30.63 9.18 13.80
C TYR A 190 -31.62 8.09 13.38
N VAL A 191 -31.44 7.48 12.24
CA VAL A 191 -32.32 6.40 11.73
C VAL A 191 -32.11 5.10 12.50
N ARG A 192 -30.88 4.78 12.90
CA ARG A 192 -30.58 3.56 13.67
C ARG A 192 -30.95 3.60 15.13
N SER A 193 -31.04 4.77 15.76
CA SER A 193 -31.34 4.90 17.19
C SER A 193 -32.84 4.97 17.50
N GLY A 194 -33.72 5.04 16.52
CA GLY A 194 -35.16 5.12 16.71
C GLY A 194 -35.65 6.37 17.47
N GLN A 195 -34.79 7.38 17.63
CA GLN A 195 -35.13 8.63 18.31
C GLN A 195 -35.78 9.60 17.31
N LYS A 196 -36.97 10.09 17.69
CA LYS A 196 -37.62 11.19 16.97
C LYS A 196 -36.70 12.40 16.90
N LEU A 197 -36.60 12.99 15.70
CA LEU A 197 -35.89 14.25 15.44
C LEU A 197 -36.31 15.33 16.42
N LEU A 198 -35.58 15.51 17.52
CA LEU A 198 -35.61 16.74 18.32
C LEU A 198 -34.45 17.62 17.79
N ARG A 199 -34.84 18.75 17.19
CA ARG A 199 -33.95 19.83 16.80
C ARG A 199 -33.25 20.35 18.05
N CYS A 200 -31.98 19.98 18.27
CA CYS A 200 -31.11 20.74 19.15
C CYS A 200 -30.52 21.89 18.31
N GLY A 201 -31.08 23.08 18.51
CA GLY A 201 -30.42 24.30 18.11
C GLY A 201 -29.27 24.59 19.06
N TYR A 202 -28.07 24.81 18.47
CA TYR A 202 -27.12 25.91 18.67
C TYR A 202 -25.98 25.68 17.67
#